data_44d9bd0114b92d2d46323368d8c481e7
#
_entry.id   44d9bd0114b92d2d46323368d8c481e7
#
_cell.length_a   1.000
_cell.length_b   1.000
_cell.length_c   1.000
_cell.angle_alpha   90.00
_cell.angle_beta   90.00
_cell.angle_gamma   90.00
#
_symmetry.space_group_name_H-M   'P 1'
#
loop_
_entity.id
_entity.type
_entity.pdbx_description
1 polymer ?
#
loop_
_entity_poly.entity_id
_entity_poly.type
_entity_poly.pdbx_seq_one_letter_code
_entity_poly.pdbx_strand_id
1 'polypeptide(L)'
;MVEYVYSVSQDSTNPNAIGFRNELNVAEMKGAIELEATYIDLGRGSLPKLAGSTKIRLRSRHLQAESADEMKGTQRLGSDKAEGKFFMGAIEHDGYLKYNQVRLDSITGITFSVTSAGAGGNIEVRKGAFDGPLLGSVKVEVNGSWDAFHDLHTKVVPSTGKSDLYLVFQNEKNRGGLMNVDWIEFQTKSTQNEK
;
A
#
# COMPACT_ATOMS: atom_id res chain seq x y z
N MET A 1 -0.99 -5.44 -12.60
CA MET A 1 0.16 -5.13 -11.71
C MET A 1 1.40 -5.21 -12.57
N VAL A 2 2.15 -4.12 -12.71
CA VAL A 2 3.45 -4.15 -13.39
C VAL A 2 4.49 -4.32 -12.29
N GLU A 3 5.12 -5.47 -12.24
CA GLU A 3 6.18 -5.79 -11.29
C GLU A 3 7.53 -5.51 -11.95
N TYR A 4 8.28 -4.55 -11.41
CA TYR A 4 9.63 -4.28 -11.86
C TYR A 4 10.61 -5.00 -10.94
N VAL A 5 11.30 -5.99 -11.47
CA VAL A 5 12.39 -6.70 -10.77
C VAL A 5 13.71 -6.12 -11.26
N TYR A 6 14.48 -5.56 -10.34
CA TYR A 6 15.84 -5.10 -10.63
C TYR A 6 16.83 -6.03 -9.93
N SER A 7 17.71 -6.64 -10.70
CA SER A 7 18.85 -7.36 -10.16
C SER A 7 20.10 -6.47 -10.22
N VAL A 8 20.82 -6.46 -9.11
CA VAL A 8 22.06 -5.72 -8.97
C VAL A 8 23.18 -6.75 -8.81
N SER A 9 24.12 -6.81 -9.76
CA SER A 9 25.32 -7.62 -9.62
C SER A 9 26.49 -6.73 -9.22
N GLN A 10 27.24 -7.13 -8.20
CA GLN A 10 28.51 -6.48 -7.84
C GLN A 10 29.62 -7.04 -8.71
N ASP A 11 30.44 -6.17 -9.31
CA ASP A 11 31.68 -6.58 -9.95
C ASP A 11 32.68 -7.02 -8.86
N SER A 12 33.08 -8.27 -8.91
CA SER A 12 34.01 -8.88 -7.96
C SER A 12 35.41 -8.28 -7.97
N THR A 13 35.70 -7.41 -8.94
CA THR A 13 37.05 -6.78 -9.09
C THR A 13 37.14 -5.48 -8.27
N ASN A 14 36.04 -4.90 -7.79
CA ASN A 14 36.08 -3.69 -6.98
C ASN A 14 35.06 -3.74 -5.82
N PRO A 15 35.44 -4.25 -4.64
CA PRO A 15 34.55 -4.39 -3.48
C PRO A 15 34.04 -3.05 -2.92
N ASN A 16 34.60 -1.91 -3.34
CA ASN A 16 34.19 -0.59 -2.90
C ASN A 16 33.36 0.18 -3.94
N ALA A 17 33.10 -0.39 -5.11
CA ALA A 17 32.29 0.23 -6.14
C ALA A 17 30.79 0.00 -5.84
N ILE A 18 30.26 0.66 -4.84
CA ILE A 18 28.81 0.81 -4.65
C ILE A 18 28.42 2.08 -5.41
N GLY A 19 28.16 1.93 -6.69
CA GLY A 19 27.74 3.03 -7.54
C GLY A 19 26.47 2.69 -8.29
N PHE A 20 25.30 2.85 -7.66
CA PHE A 20 24.03 2.82 -8.37
C PHE A 20 23.46 4.21 -8.43
N ARG A 21 23.39 4.78 -9.63
CA ARG A 21 22.48 5.86 -10.00
C ARG A 21 21.55 5.32 -11.09
N ASN A 22 20.47 4.67 -10.68
CA ASN A 22 19.28 4.64 -11.49
C ASN A 22 18.28 5.57 -10.80
N GLU A 23 18.06 6.74 -11.38
CA GLU A 23 16.98 7.63 -10.99
C GLU A 23 15.69 6.99 -11.46
N LEU A 24 15.07 6.19 -10.57
CA LEU A 24 13.70 5.73 -10.78
C LEU A 24 12.80 6.95 -10.58
N ASN A 25 12.04 7.34 -11.59
CA ASN A 25 10.98 8.33 -11.42
C ASN A 25 9.85 7.72 -10.61
N VAL A 26 9.99 7.76 -9.29
CA VAL A 26 9.07 7.15 -8.33
C VAL A 26 7.69 7.84 -8.36
N ALA A 27 7.61 9.07 -8.90
CA ALA A 27 6.37 9.84 -8.96
C ALA A 27 5.32 9.22 -9.90
N GLU A 28 5.74 8.43 -10.89
CA GLU A 28 4.84 7.76 -11.85
C GLU A 28 4.57 6.29 -11.49
N MET A 29 5.18 5.77 -10.43
CA MET A 29 5.07 4.36 -10.07
C MET A 29 3.86 4.12 -9.16
N LYS A 30 2.86 3.48 -9.71
CA LYS A 30 1.68 3.01 -8.96
C LYS A 30 1.91 1.55 -8.57
N GLY A 31 2.02 1.27 -7.26
CA GLY A 31 2.22 -0.09 -6.77
C GLY A 31 3.42 -0.23 -5.84
N ALA A 32 4.10 -1.37 -5.91
CA ALA A 32 5.28 -1.68 -5.11
C ALA A 32 6.48 -1.99 -6.00
N ILE A 33 7.67 -1.59 -5.55
CA ILE A 33 8.95 -1.95 -6.14
C ILE A 33 9.61 -2.96 -5.21
N GLU A 34 10.00 -4.10 -5.72
CA GLU A 34 10.82 -5.06 -4.99
C GLU A 34 12.27 -4.91 -5.45
N LEU A 35 13.15 -4.59 -4.51
CA LEU A 35 14.60 -4.58 -4.72
C LEU A 35 15.17 -5.86 -4.11
N GLU A 36 15.84 -6.67 -4.93
CA GLU A 36 16.58 -7.84 -4.47
C GLU A 36 18.08 -7.59 -4.61
N ALA A 37 18.81 -7.75 -3.51
CA ALA A 37 20.25 -7.79 -3.50
C ALA A 37 20.73 -9.21 -3.26
N THR A 38 21.51 -9.76 -4.20
CA THR A 38 22.09 -11.09 -4.09
C THR A 38 23.61 -10.97 -4.03
N TYR A 39 24.22 -11.66 -3.08
CA TYR A 39 25.66 -11.79 -2.95
C TYR A 39 26.06 -13.26 -3.09
N ILE A 40 27.09 -13.53 -3.86
CA ILE A 40 27.67 -14.86 -4.02
C ILE A 40 29.14 -14.77 -3.60
N ASP A 41 29.48 -15.42 -2.51
CA ASP A 41 30.86 -15.65 -2.10
C ASP A 41 31.49 -16.69 -3.05
N LEU A 42 32.68 -16.37 -3.55
CA LEU A 42 33.41 -17.27 -4.47
C LEU A 42 33.99 -18.51 -3.78
N GLY A 43 33.92 -18.59 -2.46
CA GLY A 43 34.58 -19.63 -1.66
C GLY A 43 36.11 -19.41 -1.62
N ARG A 44 36.79 -20.21 -0.82
CA ARG A 44 38.26 -20.22 -0.77
C ARG A 44 38.78 -21.63 -0.40
N GLY A 45 39.63 -22.16 -1.26
CA GLY A 45 40.19 -23.50 -1.07
C GLY A 45 39.11 -24.59 -1.12
N SER A 46 38.92 -25.35 -0.05
CA SER A 46 37.88 -26.39 0.06
C SER A 46 36.52 -25.89 0.54
N LEU A 47 36.40 -24.61 0.85
CA LEU A 47 35.13 -24.01 1.28
C LEU A 47 34.19 -23.80 0.08
N PRO A 48 32.94 -24.27 0.16
CA PRO A 48 31.98 -24.10 -0.92
C PRO A 48 31.57 -22.66 -1.05
N LYS A 49 31.09 -22.25 -2.25
CA LYS A 49 30.46 -20.97 -2.49
C LYS A 49 29.18 -20.84 -1.65
N LEU A 50 29.02 -19.68 -1.03
CA LEU A 50 27.82 -19.33 -0.29
C LEU A 50 27.08 -18.22 -1.05
N ALA A 51 25.79 -18.35 -1.15
CA ALA A 51 24.91 -17.32 -1.70
C ALA A 51 23.98 -16.80 -0.61
N GLY A 52 23.82 -15.48 -0.59
CA GLY A 52 22.84 -14.82 0.27
C GLY A 52 22.02 -13.82 -0.53
N SER A 53 20.76 -13.67 -0.22
CA SER A 53 19.92 -12.62 -0.81
C SER A 53 19.11 -11.90 0.26
N THR A 54 18.79 -10.64 -0.02
CA THR A 54 17.85 -9.86 0.78
C THR A 54 16.93 -9.08 -0.15
N LYS A 55 15.67 -8.91 0.28
CA LYS A 55 14.66 -8.19 -0.48
C LYS A 55 14.12 -7.03 0.32
N ILE A 56 13.94 -5.89 -0.35
CA ILE A 56 13.27 -4.71 0.19
C ILE A 56 12.11 -4.38 -0.72
N ARG A 57 10.93 -4.25 -0.15
CA ARG A 57 9.73 -3.79 -0.84
C ARG A 57 9.48 -2.33 -0.53
N LEU A 58 9.49 -1.49 -1.57
CA LEU A 58 9.16 -0.07 -1.51
C LEU A 58 7.76 0.12 -2.08
N ARG A 59 6.91 0.83 -1.34
CA ARG A 59 5.55 1.18 -1.78
C ARG A 59 5.46 2.67 -2.04
N SER A 60 4.71 3.05 -3.09
CA SER A 60 4.29 4.43 -3.28
C SER A 60 3.43 4.88 -2.09
N ARG A 61 3.35 6.20 -1.85
CA ARG A 61 2.36 6.74 -0.93
C ARG A 61 0.95 6.69 -1.49
N HIS A 62 0.82 6.70 -2.80
CA HIS A 62 -0.43 6.53 -3.53
C HIS A 62 -0.56 5.08 -3.98
N LEU A 63 -1.55 4.37 -3.46
CA LEU A 63 -1.78 2.95 -3.70
C LEU A 63 -3.17 2.76 -4.31
N GLN A 64 -3.23 2.05 -5.40
CA GLN A 64 -4.51 1.56 -5.91
C GLN A 64 -5.10 0.54 -4.92
N ALA A 65 -6.40 0.61 -4.67
CA ALA A 65 -7.05 -0.27 -3.69
C ALA A 65 -6.91 -1.75 -4.07
N GLU A 66 -6.96 -2.06 -5.37
CA GLU A 66 -6.77 -3.41 -5.89
C GLU A 66 -5.33 -3.92 -5.80
N SER A 67 -4.37 -3.08 -5.40
CA SER A 67 -2.98 -3.49 -5.12
C SER A 67 -2.78 -4.01 -3.69
N ALA A 68 -3.86 -4.18 -2.92
CA ALA A 68 -3.81 -4.81 -1.62
C ALA A 68 -3.19 -6.22 -1.70
N ASP A 69 -2.38 -6.58 -0.70
CA ASP A 69 -1.72 -7.90 -0.66
C ASP A 69 -2.71 -9.02 -0.30
N GLU A 70 -3.74 -8.69 0.46
CA GLU A 70 -4.81 -9.60 0.86
C GLU A 70 -6.13 -8.84 0.91
N MET A 71 -7.22 -9.51 0.56
CA MET A 71 -8.55 -8.92 0.56
C MET A 71 -9.60 -9.94 0.97
N LYS A 72 -10.65 -9.47 1.68
CA LYS A 72 -11.78 -10.28 2.09
C LYS A 72 -13.06 -9.45 2.02
N GLY A 73 -14.18 -10.06 1.60
CA GLY A 73 -15.47 -9.38 1.49
C GLY A 73 -15.45 -8.18 0.55
N THR A 74 -14.65 -8.27 -0.51
CA THR A 74 -14.52 -7.25 -1.57
C THR A 74 -14.26 -7.91 -2.90
N GLN A 75 -14.49 -7.20 -4.01
CA GLN A 75 -14.22 -7.66 -5.35
C GLN A 75 -13.52 -6.56 -6.17
N ARG A 76 -12.56 -6.95 -7.00
CA ARG A 76 -11.97 -6.05 -8.00
C ARG A 76 -12.93 -5.89 -9.16
N LEU A 77 -13.34 -4.66 -9.42
CA LEU A 77 -14.26 -4.29 -10.50
C LEU A 77 -13.60 -3.27 -11.42
N GLY A 78 -14.10 -3.16 -12.65
CA GLY A 78 -13.57 -2.24 -13.66
C GLY A 78 -14.48 -1.04 -13.88
N SER A 79 -13.88 0.15 -14.08
CA SER A 79 -14.58 1.37 -14.54
C SER A 79 -13.60 2.31 -15.21
N ASP A 80 -14.01 2.96 -16.29
CA ASP A 80 -13.23 4.05 -16.91
C ASP A 80 -13.20 5.33 -16.05
N LYS A 81 -13.99 5.39 -14.98
CA LYS A 81 -14.02 6.49 -14.01
C LYS A 81 -13.01 6.31 -12.88
N ALA A 82 -12.56 5.05 -12.65
CA ALA A 82 -11.55 4.75 -11.65
C ALA A 82 -10.14 5.05 -12.18
N GLU A 83 -9.28 5.51 -11.31
CA GLU A 83 -7.86 5.64 -11.62
C GLU A 83 -7.26 4.26 -11.84
N GLY A 84 -6.53 4.04 -12.92
CA GLY A 84 -6.02 2.68 -13.25
C GLY A 84 -7.09 1.72 -13.80
N LYS A 85 -8.34 2.19 -14.01
CA LYS A 85 -9.47 1.45 -14.57
C LYS A 85 -10.02 0.33 -13.69
N PHE A 86 -9.53 0.17 -12.48
CA PHE A 86 -10.02 -0.82 -11.52
C PHE A 86 -10.19 -0.17 -10.15
N PHE A 87 -11.09 -0.74 -9.36
CA PHE A 87 -11.37 -0.33 -8.00
C PHE A 87 -11.82 -1.54 -7.17
N MET A 88 -11.86 -1.41 -5.86
CA MET A 88 -12.44 -2.41 -4.97
C MET A 88 -13.88 -2.06 -4.68
N GLY A 89 -14.79 -2.97 -5.06
CA GLY A 89 -16.23 -2.84 -4.86
C GLY A 89 -16.85 -4.10 -4.28
N ALA A 90 -18.18 -4.18 -4.30
CA ALA A 90 -18.94 -5.25 -3.64
C ALA A 90 -18.51 -5.43 -2.16
N ILE A 91 -18.19 -4.31 -1.51
CA ILE A 91 -17.64 -4.30 -0.15
C ILE A 91 -18.71 -4.68 0.84
N GLU A 92 -18.36 -5.66 1.69
CA GLU A 92 -19.19 -6.18 2.76
C GLU A 92 -18.74 -5.66 4.13
N HIS A 93 -19.66 -5.69 5.10
CA HIS A 93 -19.32 -5.47 6.51
C HIS A 93 -18.32 -6.53 6.98
N ASP A 94 -17.32 -6.12 7.78
CA ASP A 94 -16.16 -6.93 8.17
C ASP A 94 -15.27 -7.38 6.98
N GLY A 95 -15.49 -6.81 5.79
CA GLY A 95 -14.55 -6.89 4.70
C GLY A 95 -13.28 -6.07 4.99
N TYR A 96 -12.17 -6.41 4.35
CA TYR A 96 -10.93 -5.66 4.51
C TYR A 96 -10.02 -5.71 3.29
N LEU A 97 -9.16 -4.70 3.20
CA LEU A 97 -7.96 -4.69 2.38
C LEU A 97 -6.73 -4.65 3.30
N LYS A 98 -5.75 -5.51 3.05
CA LYS A 98 -4.52 -5.59 3.83
C LYS A 98 -3.31 -5.20 2.99
N TYR A 99 -2.47 -4.38 3.55
CA TYR A 99 -1.17 -3.99 2.98
C TYR A 99 -0.06 -4.41 3.93
N ASN A 100 0.81 -5.33 3.47
CA ASN A 100 1.90 -5.87 4.29
C ASN A 100 3.04 -4.85 4.45
N GLN A 101 3.63 -4.82 5.64
CA GLN A 101 4.88 -4.12 5.93
C GLN A 101 4.89 -2.63 5.51
N VAL A 102 3.77 -1.93 5.74
CA VAL A 102 3.69 -0.49 5.52
C VAL A 102 4.55 0.23 6.54
N ARG A 103 5.40 1.16 6.07
CA ARG A 103 6.17 2.03 6.96
C ARG A 103 5.25 3.13 7.49
N LEU A 104 5.03 3.15 8.79
CA LEU A 104 4.12 4.07 9.46
C LEU A 104 4.80 5.36 9.96
N ASP A 105 6.14 5.41 9.89
CA ASP A 105 6.89 6.59 10.29
C ASP A 105 6.46 7.81 9.48
N SER A 106 6.18 8.90 10.16
CA SER A 106 5.78 10.19 9.57
C SER A 106 4.40 10.23 8.89
N ILE A 107 3.62 9.15 8.87
CA ILE A 107 2.24 9.20 8.37
C ILE A 107 1.38 9.99 9.36
N THR A 108 0.69 11.01 8.86
CA THR A 108 -0.18 11.90 9.64
C THR A 108 -1.64 11.77 9.27
N GLY A 109 -1.93 11.22 8.09
CA GLY A 109 -3.29 11.05 7.59
C GLY A 109 -3.32 10.11 6.38
N ILE A 110 -4.54 9.78 5.98
CA ILE A 110 -4.81 9.00 4.76
C ILE A 110 -5.96 9.66 4.03
N THR A 111 -5.81 9.84 2.74
CA THR A 111 -6.88 10.20 1.81
C THR A 111 -7.36 8.94 1.10
N PHE A 112 -8.66 8.83 0.93
CA PHE A 112 -9.32 7.73 0.23
C PHE A 112 -10.13 8.31 -0.91
N SER A 113 -10.03 7.75 -2.11
CA SER A 113 -10.95 8.01 -3.20
C SER A 113 -12.06 6.97 -3.16
N VAL A 114 -13.28 7.42 -2.87
CA VAL A 114 -14.41 6.54 -2.57
C VAL A 114 -15.70 7.01 -3.22
N THR A 115 -16.67 6.11 -3.33
CA THR A 115 -18.04 6.42 -3.74
C THR A 115 -19.01 5.40 -3.15
N SER A 116 -20.29 5.76 -2.99
CA SER A 116 -21.33 4.85 -2.54
C SER A 116 -22.70 5.21 -3.07
N ALA A 117 -23.33 4.30 -3.83
CA ALA A 117 -24.77 4.31 -4.09
C ALA A 117 -25.53 3.32 -3.20
N GLY A 118 -24.80 2.59 -2.34
CA GLY A 118 -25.37 1.56 -1.47
C GLY A 118 -25.64 2.05 -0.05
N ALA A 119 -25.00 1.45 0.92
CA ALA A 119 -25.26 1.69 2.33
C ALA A 119 -24.26 2.64 3.00
N GLY A 120 -23.13 2.98 2.36
CA GLY A 120 -22.06 3.71 3.01
C GLY A 120 -21.46 2.93 4.18
N GLY A 121 -20.87 3.63 5.13
CA GLY A 121 -20.29 3.02 6.32
C GLY A 121 -18.99 3.70 6.73
N ASN A 122 -18.18 3.01 7.50
CA ASN A 122 -16.88 3.50 7.96
C ASN A 122 -15.75 2.68 7.34
N ILE A 123 -14.65 3.34 7.02
CA ILE A 123 -13.36 2.72 6.76
C ILE A 123 -12.53 2.92 8.02
N GLU A 124 -12.16 1.84 8.68
CA GLU A 124 -11.27 1.85 9.84
C GLU A 124 -9.85 1.46 9.43
N VAL A 125 -8.88 2.28 9.82
CA VAL A 125 -7.46 2.02 9.60
C VAL A 125 -6.90 1.35 10.83
N ARG A 126 -6.52 0.07 10.73
CA ARG A 126 -6.06 -0.74 11.85
C ARG A 126 -4.64 -1.27 11.64
N LYS A 127 -3.87 -1.35 12.74
CA LYS A 127 -2.47 -1.75 12.74
C LYS A 127 -2.30 -3.21 13.14
N GLY A 128 -1.55 -3.95 12.35
CA GLY A 128 -1.05 -5.30 12.68
C GLY A 128 -2.05 -6.42 12.47
N ALA A 129 -3.31 -6.20 12.78
CA ALA A 129 -4.37 -7.21 12.67
C ALA A 129 -5.71 -6.56 12.29
N PHE A 130 -6.66 -7.38 11.84
CA PHE A 130 -8.03 -6.98 11.53
C PHE A 130 -8.72 -6.27 12.72
N ASP A 131 -8.52 -6.77 13.91
CA ASP A 131 -9.02 -6.25 15.19
C ASP A 131 -7.95 -5.46 15.96
N GLY A 132 -6.84 -5.13 15.30
CA GLY A 132 -5.71 -4.41 15.89
C GLY A 132 -6.05 -2.98 16.27
N PRO A 133 -5.09 -2.25 16.87
CA PRO A 133 -5.28 -0.86 17.29
C PRO A 133 -5.80 0.02 16.16
N LEU A 134 -6.85 0.78 16.45
CA LEU A 134 -7.43 1.76 15.52
C LEU A 134 -6.49 2.96 15.41
N LEU A 135 -6.02 3.25 14.21
CA LEU A 135 -5.19 4.41 13.89
C LEU A 135 -6.02 5.60 13.42
N GLY A 136 -7.14 5.36 12.77
CA GLY A 136 -8.03 6.39 12.24
C GLY A 136 -9.27 5.77 11.63
N SER A 137 -10.28 6.60 11.40
CA SER A 137 -11.52 6.17 10.75
C SER A 137 -12.10 7.31 9.93
N VAL A 138 -12.76 6.98 8.84
CA VAL A 138 -13.51 7.94 8.01
C VAL A 138 -14.87 7.36 7.68
N LYS A 139 -15.90 8.21 7.73
CA LYS A 139 -17.25 7.86 7.32
C LYS A 139 -17.44 8.13 5.83
N VAL A 140 -17.92 7.13 5.11
CA VAL A 140 -18.32 7.23 3.71
C VAL A 140 -19.84 7.37 3.67
N GLU A 141 -20.29 8.55 3.30
CA GLU A 141 -21.71 8.82 3.09
C GLU A 141 -22.16 8.35 1.71
N VAL A 142 -23.45 8.04 1.60
CA VAL A 142 -24.05 7.68 0.31
C VAL A 142 -24.14 8.91 -0.56
N ASN A 143 -23.47 8.91 -1.73
CA ASN A 143 -23.52 9.98 -2.72
C ASN A 143 -24.41 9.65 -3.94
N GLY A 144 -25.06 8.47 -3.93
CA GLY A 144 -25.99 8.04 -4.98
C GLY A 144 -25.33 7.51 -6.26
N SER A 145 -24.01 7.32 -6.27
CA SER A 145 -23.27 6.83 -7.43
C SER A 145 -22.32 5.70 -7.06
N TRP A 146 -22.08 4.79 -8.00
CA TRP A 146 -21.07 3.74 -7.88
C TRP A 146 -19.74 4.09 -8.57
N ASP A 147 -19.66 5.23 -9.26
CA ASP A 147 -18.51 5.65 -10.04
C ASP A 147 -18.17 7.15 -9.96
N ALA A 148 -18.90 7.93 -9.17
CA ALA A 148 -18.58 9.33 -8.88
C ALA A 148 -17.65 9.40 -7.65
N PHE A 149 -16.41 8.97 -7.84
CA PHE A 149 -15.41 8.98 -6.79
C PHE A 149 -15.11 10.39 -6.28
N HIS A 150 -14.87 10.51 -4.98
CA HIS A 150 -14.49 11.75 -4.30
C HIS A 150 -13.55 11.44 -3.15
N ASP A 151 -12.78 12.43 -2.75
CA ASP A 151 -11.74 12.27 -1.75
C ASP A 151 -12.29 12.48 -0.33
N LEU A 152 -11.99 11.55 0.55
CA LEU A 152 -12.22 11.67 1.99
C LEU A 152 -10.90 11.55 2.73
N HIS A 153 -10.71 12.42 3.72
CA HIS A 153 -9.48 12.47 4.50
C HIS A 153 -9.72 12.12 5.96
N THR A 154 -8.82 11.35 6.56
CA THR A 154 -8.76 11.13 8.00
C THR A 154 -7.35 11.33 8.54
N LYS A 155 -7.27 11.84 9.76
CA LYS A 155 -6.02 11.86 10.52
C LYS A 155 -5.71 10.46 11.04
N VAL A 156 -4.42 10.15 11.14
CA VAL A 156 -3.93 8.88 11.67
C VAL A 156 -3.17 9.13 12.96
N VAL A 157 -3.43 8.32 13.98
CA VAL A 157 -2.64 8.33 15.21
C VAL A 157 -1.19 8.02 14.86
N PRO A 158 -0.24 8.86 15.26
CA PRO A 158 1.17 8.65 14.97
C PRO A 158 1.65 7.27 15.42
N SER A 159 2.32 6.58 14.53
CA SER A 159 2.87 5.26 14.77
C SER A 159 4.24 5.15 14.13
N THR A 160 5.07 4.22 14.60
CA THR A 160 6.43 4.04 14.12
C THR A 160 6.67 2.61 13.64
N GLY A 161 7.72 2.47 12.82
CA GLY A 161 8.17 1.20 12.30
C GLY A 161 7.31 0.68 11.14
N LYS A 162 7.57 -0.57 10.76
CA LYS A 162 6.80 -1.29 9.76
C LYS A 162 5.73 -2.15 10.43
N SER A 163 4.54 -2.17 9.84
CA SER A 163 3.44 -3.02 10.29
C SER A 163 2.52 -3.34 9.13
N ASP A 164 1.79 -4.43 9.23
CA ASP A 164 0.67 -4.67 8.34
C ASP A 164 -0.42 -3.63 8.64
N LEU A 165 -1.06 -3.14 7.59
CA LEU A 165 -2.14 -2.16 7.68
C LEU A 165 -3.42 -2.78 7.12
N TYR A 166 -4.48 -2.70 7.90
CA TYR A 166 -5.80 -3.16 7.50
C TYR A 166 -6.73 -1.96 7.31
N LEU A 167 -7.42 -1.93 6.19
CA LEU A 167 -8.57 -1.07 5.95
C LEU A 167 -9.80 -1.94 6.13
N VAL A 168 -10.49 -1.77 7.24
CA VAL A 168 -11.65 -2.59 7.62
C VAL A 168 -12.92 -1.81 7.36
N PHE A 169 -13.88 -2.43 6.67
CA PHE A 169 -15.14 -1.81 6.28
C PHE A 169 -16.25 -2.17 7.26
N GLN A 170 -16.89 -1.15 7.84
CA GLN A 170 -17.85 -1.33 8.92
C GLN A 170 -19.18 -0.66 8.61
N ASN A 171 -20.26 -1.45 8.69
CA ASN A 171 -21.64 -0.95 8.75
C ASN A 171 -22.52 -1.99 9.44
N GLU A 172 -22.82 -1.80 10.71
CA GLU A 172 -23.61 -2.76 11.50
C GLU A 172 -25.05 -2.94 11.01
N LYS A 173 -25.58 -1.95 10.28
CA LYS A 173 -26.97 -1.96 9.80
C LYS A 173 -27.12 -2.67 8.46
N ASN A 174 -26.05 -2.73 7.68
CA ASN A 174 -26.04 -3.32 6.32
C ASN A 174 -24.80 -4.17 6.13
N ARG A 175 -25.00 -5.40 5.68
CA ARG A 175 -23.92 -6.37 5.53
C ARG A 175 -23.22 -6.34 4.18
N GLY A 176 -23.75 -5.67 3.18
CA GLY A 176 -23.15 -5.65 1.85
C GLY A 176 -23.50 -4.41 1.04
N GLY A 177 -22.82 -4.24 -0.10
CA GLY A 177 -23.00 -3.10 -0.96
C GLY A 177 -22.66 -1.78 -0.26
N LEU A 178 -21.60 -1.73 0.53
CA LEU A 178 -21.31 -0.57 1.34
C LEU A 178 -20.80 0.60 0.49
N MET A 179 -19.73 0.41 -0.20
CA MET A 179 -19.01 1.46 -0.95
C MET A 179 -18.08 0.87 -2.01
N ASN A 180 -17.48 1.72 -2.82
CA ASN A 180 -16.35 1.42 -3.66
C ASN A 180 -15.14 2.27 -3.23
N VAL A 181 -13.93 1.70 -3.35
CA VAL A 181 -12.65 2.37 -3.05
C VAL A 181 -11.74 2.23 -4.26
N ASP A 182 -11.30 3.35 -4.80
CA ASP A 182 -10.42 3.42 -5.96
C ASP A 182 -8.94 3.37 -5.53
N TRP A 183 -8.53 4.35 -4.73
CA TRP A 183 -7.15 4.44 -4.24
C TRP A 183 -7.09 5.02 -2.82
N ILE A 184 -5.92 4.86 -2.21
CA ILE A 184 -5.56 5.49 -0.93
C ILE A 184 -4.25 6.26 -1.07
N GLU A 185 -4.09 7.35 -0.35
CA GLU A 185 -2.85 8.12 -0.32
C GLU A 185 -2.45 8.46 1.11
N PHE A 186 -1.20 8.09 1.48
CA PHE A 186 -0.62 8.41 2.78
C PHE A 186 -0.11 9.84 2.81
N GLN A 187 -0.63 10.64 3.74
CA GLN A 187 -0.15 11.97 4.03
C GLN A 187 1.00 11.90 5.04
N THR A 188 2.09 12.63 4.77
CA THR A 188 3.25 12.67 5.68
C THR A 188 3.53 14.10 6.11
N LYS A 189 4.18 14.27 7.27
CA LYS A 189 4.75 15.56 7.62
C LYS A 189 5.72 15.97 6.51
N SER A 190 5.53 17.14 5.92
CA SER A 190 6.53 17.75 5.06
C SER A 190 7.79 17.94 5.91
N THR A 191 8.90 17.31 5.52
CA THR A 191 10.20 17.64 6.08
C THR A 191 10.55 19.01 5.47
N GLN A 192 10.19 20.09 6.16
CA GLN A 192 10.78 21.38 5.85
C GLN A 192 12.27 21.20 6.18
N ASN A 193 13.10 21.14 5.14
CA ASN A 193 14.53 21.33 5.30
C ASN A 193 14.69 22.77 5.80
N GLU A 194 14.95 22.92 7.08
CA GLU A 194 15.54 24.16 7.57
C GLU A 194 16.87 24.35 6.85
N LYS A 195 16.94 25.44 6.10
CA LYS A 195 18.18 25.94 5.48
C LYS A 195 19.06 26.57 6.53
#